data_c3a3a496067937f07c2f13c6418a210e
#
_entry.id   c3a3a496067937f07c2f13c6418a210e
#
_cell.length_a   1.000
_cell.length_b   1.000
_cell.length_c   1.000
_cell.angle_alpha   90.00
_cell.angle_beta   90.00
_cell.angle_gamma   90.00
#
_symmetry.space_group_name_H-M   'P 1'
#
loop_
_entity.id
_entity.type
_entity.pdbx_description
1 polymer ?
#
loop_
_entity_poly.entity_id
_entity_poly.type
_entity_poly.pdbx_seq_one_letter_code
_entity_poly.pdbx_strand_id
1 'polypeptide(L)'
;MNQTVQIRHALTTKRADDFAAWYQEVISEAEMAEESGVRGCMVIKPWGYGIWERIQRRMDDRIKAAGVQNCYFPLFIPLSYFAKEADHVEGFAKEMAVVTHHRLIAGENGGLVPDPSAKLEEPLIVRPTSETVIGAAMARWVQSWRDLPLLTNQWANVVRWEMRTRMFLRTSEFLWQEGHTAHADRDDAMEETLRALEMYRDFAETELALPVIAGEKPENERFPGAVATYSIE
;
A
#
# COMPACT_ATOMS: atom_id res chain seq x y z
N MET A 1 -37.35 13.84 -42.25
CA MET A 1 -36.39 14.57 -41.42
C MET A 1 -35.52 13.54 -40.72
N ASN A 2 -34.27 13.39 -41.19
CA ASN A 2 -33.31 12.49 -40.53
C ASN A 2 -32.84 13.17 -39.26
N GLN A 3 -33.28 12.67 -38.12
CA GLN A 3 -32.63 13.04 -36.84
C GLN A 3 -31.25 12.39 -36.81
N THR A 4 -30.24 13.22 -36.97
CA THR A 4 -28.86 12.82 -36.75
C THR A 4 -28.74 12.50 -35.26
N VAL A 5 -28.59 11.23 -34.90
CA VAL A 5 -28.29 10.80 -33.55
C VAL A 5 -26.92 11.39 -33.19
N GLN A 6 -26.89 12.44 -32.37
CA GLN A 6 -25.65 12.93 -31.81
C GLN A 6 -25.15 11.86 -30.85
N ILE A 7 -24.08 11.17 -31.22
CA ILE A 7 -23.33 10.30 -30.30
C ILE A 7 -22.70 11.23 -29.28
N ARG A 8 -23.23 11.26 -28.07
CA ARG A 8 -22.56 11.91 -26.91
C ARG A 8 -21.43 11.01 -26.50
N HIS A 9 -20.21 11.47 -26.68
CA HIS A 9 -19.05 10.84 -26.04
C HIS A 9 -19.15 11.09 -24.52
N ALA A 10 -18.96 10.05 -23.72
CA ALA A 10 -18.92 10.18 -22.25
C ALA A 10 -17.77 11.09 -21.80
N LEU A 11 -16.63 11.04 -22.53
CA LEU A 11 -15.46 11.83 -22.25
C LEU A 11 -15.46 13.13 -23.06
N THR A 12 -15.17 14.23 -22.40
CA THR A 12 -15.02 15.57 -23.00
C THR A 12 -13.57 15.92 -23.28
N THR A 13 -12.65 15.41 -22.45
CA THR A 13 -11.20 15.61 -22.57
C THR A 13 -10.61 14.55 -23.49
N LYS A 14 -9.79 14.98 -24.46
CA LYS A 14 -9.03 14.04 -25.29
C LYS A 14 -7.71 13.68 -24.65
N ARG A 15 -7.36 12.40 -24.70
CA ARG A 15 -6.09 11.90 -24.17
C ARG A 15 -4.85 12.64 -24.70
N ALA A 16 -4.89 13.05 -25.98
CA ALA A 16 -3.78 13.75 -26.61
C ALA A 16 -3.65 15.23 -26.19
N ASP A 17 -4.75 15.85 -25.76
CA ASP A 17 -4.79 17.27 -25.41
C ASP A 17 -4.41 17.48 -23.94
N ASP A 18 -4.93 16.68 -23.03
CA ASP A 18 -4.62 16.67 -21.60
C ASP A 18 -4.75 15.26 -21.02
N PHE A 19 -3.64 14.55 -20.94
CA PHE A 19 -3.63 13.19 -20.42
C PHE A 19 -4.06 13.11 -18.95
N ALA A 20 -3.65 14.06 -18.11
CA ALA A 20 -3.95 14.04 -16.69
C ALA A 20 -5.44 14.25 -16.42
N ALA A 21 -6.06 15.22 -17.08
CA ALA A 21 -7.49 15.46 -16.97
C ALA A 21 -8.30 14.30 -17.57
N TRP A 22 -7.89 13.79 -18.75
CA TRP A 22 -8.50 12.63 -19.37
C TRP A 22 -8.48 11.41 -18.44
N TYR A 23 -7.36 11.14 -17.79
CA TYR A 23 -7.23 10.00 -16.87
C TYR A 23 -8.24 10.10 -15.69
N GLN A 24 -8.39 11.28 -15.10
CA GLN A 24 -9.36 11.48 -14.01
C GLN A 24 -10.81 11.40 -14.50
N GLU A 25 -11.08 11.95 -15.69
CA GLU A 25 -12.41 11.87 -16.30
C GLU A 25 -12.80 10.40 -16.60
N VAL A 26 -11.87 9.57 -17.10
CA VAL A 26 -12.11 8.13 -17.31
C VAL A 26 -12.50 7.43 -16.01
N ILE A 27 -11.79 7.70 -14.92
CA ILE A 27 -12.08 7.09 -13.61
C ILE A 27 -13.50 7.45 -13.15
N SER A 28 -13.87 8.73 -13.27
CA SER A 28 -15.17 9.25 -12.87
C SER A 28 -16.30 8.69 -13.73
N GLU A 29 -16.18 8.80 -15.06
CA GLU A 29 -17.22 8.39 -16.01
C GLU A 29 -17.41 6.86 -16.08
N ALA A 30 -16.35 6.11 -15.83
CA ALA A 30 -16.42 4.65 -15.67
C ALA A 30 -16.89 4.21 -14.27
N GLU A 31 -17.22 5.15 -13.40
CA GLU A 31 -17.66 4.89 -12.02
C GLU A 31 -16.70 3.97 -11.24
N MET A 32 -15.39 4.16 -11.40
CA MET A 32 -14.39 3.32 -10.76
C MET A 32 -14.10 3.72 -9.32
N ALA A 33 -14.06 5.02 -9.06
CA ALA A 33 -13.82 5.58 -7.73
C ALA A 33 -14.39 6.99 -7.62
N GLU A 34 -14.55 7.46 -6.38
CA GLU A 34 -14.93 8.82 -6.04
C GLU A 34 -14.21 9.30 -4.79
N GLU A 35 -14.18 10.61 -4.58
CA GLU A 35 -13.61 11.18 -3.37
C GLU A 35 -14.47 10.83 -2.15
N SER A 36 -13.81 10.51 -1.04
CA SER A 36 -14.47 10.38 0.27
C SER A 36 -14.50 11.73 1.01
N GLY A 37 -15.03 11.76 2.22
CA GLY A 37 -14.95 12.92 3.11
C GLY A 37 -13.53 13.22 3.61
N VAL A 38 -12.54 12.36 3.33
CA VAL A 38 -11.14 12.52 3.74
C VAL A 38 -10.27 12.62 2.49
N ARG A 39 -9.50 13.71 2.40
CA ARG A 39 -8.62 13.96 1.27
C ARG A 39 -7.61 12.82 1.09
N GLY A 40 -7.54 12.31 -0.12
CA GLY A 40 -6.63 11.22 -0.47
C GLY A 40 -7.08 9.83 -0.05
N CYS A 41 -8.24 9.71 0.60
CA CYS A 41 -8.91 8.45 0.86
C CYS A 41 -10.11 8.36 -0.10
N MET A 42 -10.03 7.52 -1.10
CA MET A 42 -11.11 7.37 -2.09
C MET A 42 -12.05 6.23 -1.74
N VAL A 43 -13.31 6.38 -2.16
CA VAL A 43 -14.24 5.25 -2.25
C VAL A 43 -13.98 4.53 -3.55
N ILE A 44 -13.48 3.30 -3.51
CA ILE A 44 -13.34 2.46 -4.70
C ILE A 44 -14.69 1.79 -4.94
N LYS A 45 -15.35 2.16 -6.05
CA LYS A 45 -16.68 1.67 -6.40
C LYS A 45 -16.61 0.22 -6.93
N PRO A 46 -17.73 -0.50 -7.01
CA PRO A 46 -17.74 -1.92 -7.36
C PRO A 46 -16.98 -2.28 -8.64
N TRP A 47 -17.03 -1.42 -9.66
CA TRP A 47 -16.33 -1.66 -10.91
C TRP A 47 -14.79 -1.58 -10.73
N GLY A 48 -14.30 -0.54 -10.08
CA GLY A 48 -12.88 -0.39 -9.75
C GLY A 48 -12.41 -1.47 -8.78
N TYR A 49 -13.20 -1.78 -7.74
CA TYR A 49 -12.87 -2.81 -6.78
C TYR A 49 -12.82 -4.21 -7.40
N GLY A 50 -13.70 -4.50 -8.37
CA GLY A 50 -13.66 -5.76 -9.12
C GLY A 50 -12.40 -5.97 -9.94
N ILE A 51 -11.70 -4.89 -10.36
CA ILE A 51 -10.36 -4.99 -10.95
C ILE A 51 -9.34 -5.38 -9.89
N TRP A 52 -9.39 -4.70 -8.72
CA TRP A 52 -8.53 -5.04 -7.59
C TRP A 52 -8.67 -6.50 -7.14
N GLU A 53 -9.88 -7.01 -6.99
CA GLU A 53 -10.12 -8.41 -6.61
C GLU A 53 -9.48 -9.41 -7.59
N ARG A 54 -9.45 -9.08 -8.89
CA ARG A 54 -8.79 -9.93 -9.89
C ARG A 54 -7.28 -9.85 -9.79
N ILE A 55 -6.73 -8.64 -9.62
CA ILE A 55 -5.30 -8.42 -9.39
C ILE A 55 -4.87 -9.21 -8.15
N GLN A 56 -5.58 -9.04 -7.03
CA GLN A 56 -5.30 -9.70 -5.78
C GLN A 56 -5.30 -11.23 -5.95
N ARG A 57 -6.35 -11.81 -6.53
CA ARG A 57 -6.47 -13.25 -6.72
C ARG A 57 -5.33 -13.82 -7.55
N ARG A 58 -5.06 -13.21 -8.70
CA ARG A 58 -4.03 -13.69 -9.63
C ARG A 58 -2.61 -13.59 -9.06
N MET A 59 -2.33 -12.52 -8.31
CA MET A 59 -1.06 -12.36 -7.62
C MET A 59 -0.95 -13.30 -6.41
N ASP A 60 -2.02 -13.46 -5.63
CA ASP A 60 -2.07 -14.34 -4.46
C ASP A 60 -1.83 -15.81 -4.85
N ASP A 61 -2.37 -16.25 -6.00
CA ASP A 61 -2.11 -17.59 -6.54
C ASP A 61 -0.61 -17.80 -6.81
N ARG A 62 0.09 -16.81 -7.36
CA ARG A 62 1.55 -16.85 -7.62
C ARG A 62 2.38 -16.84 -6.34
N ILE A 63 2.00 -15.97 -5.40
CA ILE A 63 2.62 -15.85 -4.06
C ILE A 63 2.53 -17.19 -3.34
N LYS A 64 1.37 -17.83 -3.31
CA LYS A 64 1.17 -19.14 -2.69
C LYS A 64 1.91 -20.27 -3.41
N ALA A 65 1.97 -20.22 -4.74
CA ALA A 65 2.74 -21.19 -5.53
C ALA A 65 4.25 -21.11 -5.23
N ALA A 66 4.74 -19.94 -4.81
CA ALA A 66 6.11 -19.75 -4.33
C ALA A 66 6.34 -20.23 -2.89
N GLY A 67 5.32 -20.77 -2.21
CA GLY A 67 5.42 -21.29 -0.83
C GLY A 67 5.16 -20.25 0.25
N VAL A 68 4.82 -19.02 -0.12
CA VAL A 68 4.55 -17.94 0.83
C VAL A 68 3.16 -18.10 1.45
N GLN A 69 3.04 -17.82 2.74
CA GLN A 69 1.80 -17.96 3.50
C GLN A 69 1.21 -16.60 3.88
N ASN A 70 -0.09 -16.43 3.68
CA ASN A 70 -0.78 -15.22 4.08
C ASN A 70 -0.93 -15.14 5.60
N CYS A 71 -0.60 -13.97 6.15
CA CYS A 71 -0.81 -13.58 7.53
C CYS A 71 -1.64 -12.31 7.60
N TYR A 72 -1.99 -11.88 8.81
CA TYR A 72 -2.56 -10.56 9.08
C TYR A 72 -1.88 -9.93 10.28
N PHE A 73 -1.43 -8.69 10.12
CA PHE A 73 -0.83 -7.89 11.18
C PHE A 73 -1.72 -6.69 11.53
N PRO A 74 -1.69 -6.20 12.77
CA PRO A 74 -2.57 -5.13 13.23
C PRO A 74 -2.41 -3.82 12.45
N LEU A 75 -3.52 -3.10 12.29
CA LEU A 75 -3.56 -1.76 11.70
C LEU A 75 -2.78 -0.73 12.53
N PHE A 76 -2.87 -0.84 13.86
CA PHE A 76 -2.25 0.10 14.79
C PHE A 76 -0.89 -0.39 15.24
N ILE A 77 0.10 0.49 15.18
CA ILE A 77 1.47 0.24 15.62
C ILE A 77 1.79 1.21 16.76
N PRO A 78 2.26 0.74 17.93
CA PRO A 78 2.70 1.62 19.00
C PRO A 78 3.82 2.57 18.53
N LEU A 79 3.78 3.83 18.93
CA LEU A 79 4.80 4.82 18.55
C LEU A 79 6.21 4.38 18.96
N SER A 80 6.32 3.67 20.07
CA SER A 80 7.60 3.15 20.57
C SER A 80 8.30 2.16 19.62
N TYR A 81 7.56 1.51 18.72
CA TYR A 81 8.15 0.63 17.71
C TYR A 81 8.94 1.44 16.67
N PHE A 82 8.42 2.59 16.27
CA PHE A 82 9.13 3.49 15.35
C PHE A 82 10.33 4.18 16.04
N ALA A 83 10.23 4.49 17.33
CA ALA A 83 11.33 5.11 18.06
C ALA A 83 12.56 4.20 18.17
N LYS A 84 12.40 2.88 18.16
CA LYS A 84 13.50 1.90 18.16
C LYS A 84 14.23 1.80 16.83
N GLU A 85 13.58 2.22 15.76
CA GLU A 85 14.07 2.16 14.38
C GLU A 85 14.24 3.58 13.79
N ALA A 86 14.44 4.59 14.67
CA ALA A 86 14.48 6.00 14.27
C ALA A 86 15.47 6.29 13.11
N ASP A 87 16.57 5.57 13.05
CA ASP A 87 17.55 5.67 11.97
C ASP A 87 17.00 5.14 10.61
N HIS A 88 16.03 4.22 10.66
CA HIS A 88 15.33 3.70 9.48
C HIS A 88 14.12 4.57 9.09
N VAL A 89 13.55 5.31 10.05
CA VAL A 89 12.33 6.13 9.88
C VAL A 89 12.63 7.49 9.23
N GLU A 90 13.86 7.96 9.17
CA GLU A 90 14.19 9.23 8.48
C GLU A 90 13.78 9.27 7.00
N GLY A 91 13.67 8.12 6.35
CA GLY A 91 13.17 7.97 4.98
C GLY A 91 11.64 7.75 4.87
N PHE A 92 10.97 7.32 5.95
CA PHE A 92 9.53 7.10 6.00
C PHE A 92 8.83 8.22 6.77
N ALA A 93 8.29 9.12 6.04
CA ALA A 93 7.15 9.94 6.44
C ALA A 93 7.15 10.45 7.90
N LYS A 94 7.65 11.64 8.11
CA LYS A 94 7.20 12.48 9.22
C LYS A 94 5.67 12.71 9.18
N GLU A 95 4.99 12.29 8.12
CA GLU A 95 3.58 12.52 7.80
C GLU A 95 2.79 11.22 7.95
N MET A 96 2.41 10.91 9.19
CA MET A 96 1.65 9.71 9.56
C MET A 96 0.31 10.08 10.18
N ALA A 97 -0.68 9.20 10.07
CA ALA A 97 -1.91 9.32 10.83
C ALA A 97 -1.70 8.79 12.26
N VAL A 98 -1.90 9.66 13.25
CA VAL A 98 -1.64 9.37 14.67
C VAL A 98 -2.95 9.33 15.43
N VAL A 99 -3.20 8.22 16.16
CA VAL A 99 -4.36 8.05 17.05
C VAL A 99 -3.93 8.35 18.48
N THR A 100 -4.57 9.35 19.08
CA THR A 100 -4.21 9.85 20.42
C THR A 100 -5.29 9.63 21.47
N HIS A 101 -6.55 9.39 21.08
CA HIS A 101 -7.70 9.22 21.96
C HIS A 101 -8.56 8.06 21.50
N HIS A 102 -9.26 7.42 22.43
CA HIS A 102 -10.16 6.28 22.15
C HIS A 102 -11.64 6.57 22.38
N ARG A 103 -12.00 7.82 22.75
CA ARG A 103 -13.40 8.21 23.02
C ARG A 103 -13.66 9.65 22.59
N LEU A 104 -14.91 9.92 22.20
CA LEU A 104 -15.41 11.24 21.89
C LEU A 104 -16.46 11.65 22.93
N ILE A 105 -16.58 12.96 23.20
CA ILE A 105 -17.60 13.58 24.01
C ILE A 105 -18.28 14.73 23.25
N ALA A 106 -19.42 15.21 23.75
CA ALA A 106 -20.06 16.40 23.22
C ALA A 106 -19.18 17.64 23.47
N GLY A 107 -18.93 18.41 22.43
CA GLY A 107 -18.19 19.67 22.52
C GLY A 107 -19.08 20.83 23.01
N GLU A 108 -18.46 21.84 23.60
CA GLU A 108 -19.16 23.02 24.13
C GLU A 108 -19.99 23.79 23.09
N ASN A 109 -19.53 23.80 21.84
CA ASN A 109 -20.20 24.46 20.71
C ASN A 109 -21.04 23.52 19.86
N GLY A 110 -21.37 22.32 20.38
CA GLY A 110 -21.98 21.23 19.64
C GLY A 110 -20.97 20.41 18.88
N GLY A 111 -21.40 19.25 18.32
CA GLY A 111 -20.53 18.28 17.66
C GLY A 111 -19.79 17.38 18.66
N LEU A 112 -18.83 16.62 18.14
CA LEU A 112 -18.01 15.67 18.92
C LEU A 112 -16.56 16.12 18.94
N VAL A 113 -15.94 16.03 20.10
CA VAL A 113 -14.51 16.31 20.32
C VAL A 113 -13.84 15.14 21.03
N PRO A 114 -12.52 14.93 20.87
CA PRO A 114 -11.80 13.95 21.66
C PRO A 114 -11.97 14.21 23.16
N ASP A 115 -12.28 13.16 23.92
CA ASP A 115 -12.38 13.23 25.38
C ASP A 115 -10.96 13.35 25.98
N PRO A 116 -10.61 14.44 26.68
CA PRO A 116 -9.31 14.60 27.27
C PRO A 116 -8.94 13.50 28.29
N SER A 117 -9.96 12.90 28.94
CA SER A 117 -9.76 11.81 29.90
C SER A 117 -9.50 10.45 29.23
N ALA A 118 -9.74 10.35 27.93
CA ALA A 118 -9.55 9.14 27.13
C ALA A 118 -8.31 9.21 26.22
N LYS A 119 -7.36 10.06 26.56
CA LYS A 119 -6.06 10.11 25.90
C LYS A 119 -5.31 8.78 26.12
N LEU A 120 -4.75 8.24 25.05
CA LEU A 120 -3.92 7.05 25.13
C LEU A 120 -2.63 7.35 25.88
N GLU A 121 -2.16 6.39 26.72
CA GLU A 121 -0.85 6.49 27.38
C GLU A 121 0.28 6.58 26.36
N GLU A 122 0.17 5.80 25.28
CA GLU A 122 1.07 5.82 24.14
C GLU A 122 0.25 6.07 22.85
N PRO A 123 0.63 7.05 22.02
CA PRO A 123 0.02 7.24 20.71
C PRO A 123 0.20 6.00 19.81
N LEU A 124 -0.80 5.74 18.97
CA LEU A 124 -0.75 4.69 17.97
C LEU A 124 -0.63 5.31 16.57
N ILE A 125 0.16 4.65 15.73
CA ILE A 125 0.30 5.01 14.33
C ILE A 125 -0.60 4.10 13.49
N VAL A 126 -1.39 4.68 12.60
CA VAL A 126 -2.04 3.92 11.54
C VAL A 126 -0.95 3.49 10.56
N ARG A 127 -0.74 2.19 10.39
CA ARG A 127 0.42 1.65 9.67
C ARG A 127 0.68 2.33 8.31
N PRO A 128 1.83 2.95 8.10
CA PRO A 128 2.29 3.40 6.78
C PRO A 128 3.02 2.28 6.02
N THR A 129 3.47 1.29 6.77
CA THR A 129 4.15 0.06 6.39
C THR A 129 4.24 -0.83 7.64
N SER A 130 4.59 -2.10 7.52
CA SER A 130 4.43 -3.05 8.62
C SER A 130 5.75 -3.68 9.10
N GLU A 131 6.92 -3.26 8.61
CA GLU A 131 8.22 -3.87 8.95
C GLU A 131 8.43 -3.97 10.46
N THR A 132 8.13 -2.91 11.22
CA THR A 132 8.36 -2.85 12.67
C THR A 132 7.56 -3.91 13.43
N VAL A 133 6.28 -4.07 13.10
CA VAL A 133 5.41 -5.06 13.77
C VAL A 133 5.67 -6.47 13.27
N ILE A 134 5.97 -6.63 11.99
CA ILE A 134 6.28 -7.92 11.38
C ILE A 134 7.63 -8.43 11.89
N GLY A 135 8.67 -7.59 11.87
CA GLY A 135 9.99 -7.95 12.39
C GLY A 135 9.94 -8.37 13.87
N ALA A 136 9.19 -7.63 14.69
CA ALA A 136 8.97 -7.99 16.10
C ALA A 136 8.22 -9.33 16.26
N ALA A 137 7.30 -9.67 15.35
CA ALA A 137 6.62 -10.97 15.35
C ALA A 137 7.55 -12.09 14.90
N MET A 138 8.28 -11.90 13.80
CA MET A 138 9.24 -12.89 13.28
C MET A 138 10.34 -13.21 14.28
N ALA A 139 10.84 -12.19 15.01
CA ALA A 139 11.83 -12.39 16.08
C ALA A 139 11.34 -13.32 17.21
N ARG A 140 10.01 -13.40 17.42
CA ARG A 140 9.42 -14.34 18.38
C ARG A 140 9.13 -15.70 17.77
N TRP A 141 8.81 -15.76 16.48
CA TRP A 141 8.44 -17.01 15.80
C TRP A 141 9.66 -17.86 15.47
N VAL A 142 10.77 -17.22 15.06
CA VAL A 142 12.01 -17.94 14.73
C VAL A 142 12.73 -18.27 16.05
N GLN A 143 12.67 -19.55 16.46
CA GLN A 143 13.31 -20.07 17.66
C GLN A 143 14.55 -20.90 17.31
N SER A 144 14.64 -21.36 16.08
CA SER A 144 15.80 -22.13 15.58
C SER A 144 15.96 -21.91 14.07
N TRP A 145 17.14 -22.29 13.55
CA TRP A 145 17.40 -22.27 12.11
C TRP A 145 16.44 -23.16 11.30
N ARG A 146 15.76 -24.12 11.94
CA ARG A 146 14.78 -24.99 11.29
C ARG A 146 13.45 -24.29 10.98
N ASP A 147 13.23 -23.12 11.58
CA ASP A 147 12.04 -22.30 11.33
C ASP A 147 12.24 -21.40 10.09
N LEU A 148 13.42 -21.47 9.47
CA LEU A 148 13.78 -20.71 8.28
C LEU A 148 13.84 -21.61 7.02
N PRO A 149 13.53 -21.07 5.83
CA PRO A 149 13.05 -19.69 5.62
C PRO A 149 11.61 -19.50 6.12
N LEU A 150 11.32 -18.34 6.68
CA LEU A 150 9.96 -17.92 7.00
C LEU A 150 9.45 -16.99 5.90
N LEU A 151 8.44 -17.42 5.17
CA LEU A 151 7.91 -16.71 4.01
C LEU A 151 6.46 -16.29 4.28
N THR A 152 6.23 -15.02 4.49
CA THR A 152 4.91 -14.49 4.82
C THR A 152 4.49 -13.35 3.90
N ASN A 153 3.19 -13.17 3.77
CA ASN A 153 2.56 -12.11 2.99
C ASN A 153 1.33 -11.59 3.72
N GLN A 154 1.01 -10.31 3.57
CA GLN A 154 -0.30 -9.79 3.93
C GLN A 154 -0.90 -8.93 2.81
N TRP A 155 -2.20 -9.06 2.66
CA TRP A 155 -3.04 -8.14 1.90
C TRP A 155 -3.66 -7.16 2.89
N ALA A 156 -3.41 -5.87 2.70
CA ALA A 156 -3.79 -4.87 3.68
C ALA A 156 -3.97 -3.49 3.04
N ASN A 157 -4.49 -2.55 3.82
CA ASN A 157 -4.39 -1.14 3.54
C ASN A 157 -3.22 -0.54 4.33
N VAL A 158 -2.69 0.57 3.83
CA VAL A 158 -1.74 1.44 4.55
C VAL A 158 -2.16 2.89 4.39
N VAL A 159 -1.68 3.74 5.31
CA VAL A 159 -1.96 5.17 5.30
C VAL A 159 -0.63 5.93 5.32
N ARG A 160 -0.37 6.65 4.22
CA ARG A 160 0.75 7.59 4.07
C ARG A 160 0.18 8.96 3.77
N TRP A 161 0.30 9.90 4.69
CA TRP A 161 -0.35 11.20 4.55
C TRP A 161 0.18 11.96 3.33
N GLU A 162 -0.64 12.05 2.28
CA GLU A 162 -0.23 12.61 1.00
C GLU A 162 -0.86 14.01 0.79
N MET A 163 -0.02 14.99 0.46
CA MET A 163 -0.44 16.37 0.25
C MET A 163 -0.92 16.67 -1.18
N ARG A 164 -0.49 15.86 -2.16
CA ARG A 164 -0.80 16.04 -3.59
C ARG A 164 -1.49 14.81 -4.16
N THR A 165 -2.73 14.63 -3.76
CA THR A 165 -3.50 13.43 -4.12
C THR A 165 -3.92 13.38 -5.58
N ARG A 166 -3.96 12.16 -6.13
CA ARG A 166 -4.51 11.80 -7.45
C ARG A 166 -5.16 10.43 -7.33
N MET A 167 -6.41 10.27 -7.76
CA MET A 167 -7.12 8.99 -7.69
C MET A 167 -6.29 7.86 -8.31
N PHE A 168 -6.18 6.74 -7.63
CA PHE A 168 -5.38 5.55 -7.90
C PHE A 168 -3.87 5.76 -8.00
N LEU A 169 -3.38 6.90 -8.43
CA LEU A 169 -1.95 7.14 -8.66
C LEU A 169 -1.21 7.61 -7.42
N ARG A 170 -1.89 8.42 -6.58
CA ARG A 170 -1.29 9.02 -5.41
C ARG A 170 -2.36 9.32 -4.36
N THR A 171 -2.53 8.40 -3.43
CA THR A 171 -3.56 8.46 -2.39
C THR A 171 -2.96 8.38 -1.01
N SER A 172 -3.66 8.89 0.00
CA SER A 172 -3.24 8.79 1.40
C SER A 172 -3.48 7.40 1.95
N GLU A 173 -4.60 6.77 1.59
CA GLU A 173 -4.89 5.37 1.86
C GLU A 173 -4.88 4.59 0.57
N PHE A 174 -4.28 3.40 0.58
CA PHE A 174 -4.30 2.49 -0.55
C PHE A 174 -4.21 1.03 -0.10
N LEU A 175 -4.70 0.15 -0.95
CA LEU A 175 -4.60 -1.29 -0.81
C LEU A 175 -3.31 -1.76 -1.44
N TRP A 176 -2.64 -2.69 -0.80
CA TRP A 176 -1.41 -3.27 -1.31
C TRP A 176 -1.21 -4.72 -0.87
N GLN A 177 -0.16 -5.29 -1.33
CA GLN A 177 0.44 -6.53 -0.84
C GLN A 177 1.83 -6.21 -0.32
N GLU A 178 2.19 -6.80 0.80
CA GLU A 178 3.55 -6.78 1.32
C GLU A 178 3.98 -8.19 1.74
N GLY A 179 5.06 -8.67 1.13
CA GLY A 179 5.71 -9.92 1.52
C GLY A 179 6.88 -9.62 2.44
N HIS A 180 6.98 -10.38 3.52
CA HIS A 180 8.09 -10.28 4.47
C HIS A 180 8.65 -11.66 4.71
N THR A 181 9.97 -11.79 4.56
CA THR A 181 10.64 -13.08 4.66
C THR A 181 11.85 -13.00 5.60
N ALA A 182 12.16 -14.11 6.24
CA ALA A 182 13.38 -14.26 7.04
C ALA A 182 14.15 -15.51 6.59
N HIS A 183 15.44 -15.36 6.46
CA HIS A 183 16.34 -16.35 5.86
C HIS A 183 17.51 -16.66 6.76
N ALA A 184 18.16 -17.83 6.55
CA ALA A 184 19.31 -18.24 7.32
C ALA A 184 20.58 -17.46 6.95
N ASP A 185 20.70 -17.05 5.68
CA ASP A 185 21.85 -16.31 5.19
C ASP A 185 21.46 -15.35 4.05
N ARG A 186 22.46 -14.60 3.58
CA ARG A 186 22.30 -13.57 2.56
C ARG A 186 21.95 -14.16 1.19
N ASP A 187 22.52 -15.30 0.84
CA ASP A 187 22.37 -15.88 -0.51
C ASP A 187 20.95 -16.41 -0.68
N ASP A 188 20.39 -17.06 0.34
CA ASP A 188 19.00 -17.51 0.39
C ASP A 188 18.02 -16.29 0.32
N ALA A 189 18.30 -15.22 1.07
CA ALA A 189 17.52 -13.99 1.01
C ALA A 189 17.58 -13.33 -0.37
N MET A 190 18.73 -13.36 -1.03
CA MET A 190 18.90 -12.80 -2.37
C MET A 190 18.16 -13.61 -3.43
N GLU A 191 18.21 -14.93 -3.35
CA GLU A 191 17.45 -15.81 -4.24
C GLU A 191 15.95 -15.53 -4.16
N GLU A 192 15.41 -15.40 -2.95
CA GLU A 192 14.00 -15.05 -2.75
C GLU A 192 13.67 -13.66 -3.29
N THR A 193 14.55 -12.68 -3.07
CA THR A 193 14.37 -11.32 -3.59
C THR A 193 14.28 -11.30 -5.12
N LEU A 194 15.17 -12.02 -5.80
CA LEU A 194 15.18 -12.10 -7.26
C LEU A 194 13.98 -12.88 -7.79
N ARG A 195 13.55 -13.93 -7.09
CA ARG A 195 12.33 -14.68 -7.40
C ARG A 195 11.09 -13.80 -7.30
N ALA A 196 10.99 -12.98 -6.26
CA ALA A 196 9.91 -12.02 -6.11
C ALA A 196 9.92 -10.95 -7.20
N LEU A 197 11.10 -10.40 -7.55
CA LEU A 197 11.26 -9.44 -8.64
C LEU A 197 10.75 -10.00 -9.96
N GLU A 198 11.15 -11.23 -10.30
CA GLU A 198 10.71 -11.92 -11.51
C GLU A 198 9.20 -12.18 -11.52
N MET A 199 8.63 -12.57 -10.39
CA MET A 199 7.19 -12.78 -10.24
C MET A 199 6.41 -11.48 -10.48
N TYR A 200 6.87 -10.35 -9.96
CA TYR A 200 6.24 -9.05 -10.20
C TYR A 200 6.38 -8.60 -11.66
N ARG A 201 7.55 -8.80 -12.27
CA ARG A 201 7.78 -8.50 -13.69
C ARG A 201 6.82 -9.29 -14.56
N ASP A 202 6.81 -10.61 -14.41
CA ASP A 202 5.95 -11.49 -15.20
C ASP A 202 4.46 -11.14 -15.01
N PHE A 203 4.05 -10.84 -13.79
CA PHE A 203 2.68 -10.43 -13.51
C PHE A 203 2.31 -9.11 -14.20
N ALA A 204 3.18 -8.11 -14.13
CA ALA A 204 2.96 -6.82 -14.78
C ALA A 204 2.83 -6.98 -16.30
N GLU A 205 3.71 -7.75 -16.92
CA GLU A 205 3.73 -7.94 -18.38
C GLU A 205 2.60 -8.83 -18.89
N THR A 206 2.34 -9.96 -18.21
CA THR A 206 1.41 -10.99 -18.73
C THR A 206 -0.04 -10.76 -18.32
N GLU A 207 -0.30 -10.24 -17.12
CA GLU A 207 -1.66 -10.05 -16.60
C GLU A 207 -2.15 -8.60 -16.72
N LEU A 208 -1.25 -7.62 -16.58
CA LEU A 208 -1.59 -6.20 -16.63
C LEU A 208 -1.24 -5.53 -17.98
N ALA A 209 -0.50 -6.22 -18.85
CA ALA A 209 0.00 -5.68 -20.11
C ALA A 209 0.82 -4.38 -19.93
N LEU A 210 1.57 -4.30 -18.84
CA LEU A 210 2.45 -3.19 -18.50
C LEU A 210 3.89 -3.63 -18.80
N PRO A 211 4.54 -3.08 -19.82
CA PRO A 211 5.96 -3.32 -20.06
C PRO A 211 6.76 -2.64 -18.94
N VAL A 212 7.67 -3.38 -18.33
CA VAL A 212 8.47 -2.91 -17.20
C VAL A 212 9.94 -3.24 -17.38
N ILE A 213 10.80 -2.46 -16.74
CA ILE A 213 12.24 -2.70 -16.64
C ILE A 213 12.54 -3.13 -15.20
N ALA A 214 13.07 -4.34 -15.03
CA ALA A 214 13.51 -4.84 -13.74
C ALA A 214 14.98 -4.51 -13.50
N GLY A 215 15.34 -4.08 -12.28
CA GLY A 215 16.70 -3.74 -11.96
C GLY A 215 16.94 -3.45 -10.48
N GLU A 216 18.23 -3.34 -10.12
CA GLU A 216 18.67 -2.87 -8.82
C GLU A 216 18.70 -1.34 -8.78
N LYS A 217 18.16 -0.76 -7.73
CA LYS A 217 18.22 0.69 -7.50
C LYS A 217 19.62 1.13 -7.08
N PRO A 218 20.06 2.33 -7.55
CA PRO A 218 21.32 2.91 -7.10
C PRO A 218 21.26 3.21 -5.59
N GLU A 219 22.41 3.33 -4.96
CA GLU A 219 22.54 3.45 -3.50
C GLU A 219 21.71 4.60 -2.91
N ASN A 220 21.64 5.72 -3.60
CA ASN A 220 20.88 6.90 -3.17
C ASN A 220 19.36 6.76 -3.29
N GLU A 221 18.86 5.70 -3.93
CA GLU A 221 17.43 5.38 -4.06
C GLU A 221 17.05 4.10 -3.32
N ARG A 222 17.97 3.47 -2.62
CA ARG A 222 17.69 2.30 -1.80
C ARG A 222 16.74 2.64 -0.67
N PHE A 223 15.93 1.66 -0.31
CA PHE A 223 15.14 1.76 0.90
C PHE A 223 16.05 1.98 2.12
N PRO A 224 15.72 2.89 3.05
CA PRO A 224 16.54 3.13 4.24
C PRO A 224 16.82 1.84 5.00
N GLY A 225 18.09 1.56 5.28
CA GLY A 225 18.55 0.34 5.94
C GLY A 225 18.69 -0.89 5.03
N ALA A 226 18.27 -0.82 3.76
CA ALA A 226 18.43 -1.94 2.84
C ALA A 226 19.87 -2.07 2.32
N VAL A 227 20.37 -3.30 2.26
CA VAL A 227 21.66 -3.64 1.63
C VAL A 227 21.56 -3.55 0.10
N ALA A 228 20.41 -3.95 -0.45
CA ALA A 228 20.06 -3.83 -1.86
C ALA A 228 18.56 -3.57 -2.00
N THR A 229 18.14 -2.89 -3.06
CA THR A 229 16.73 -2.65 -3.39
C THR A 229 16.52 -2.91 -4.87
N TYR A 230 15.55 -3.74 -5.19
CA TYR A 230 15.18 -4.07 -6.56
C TYR A 230 13.78 -3.53 -6.86
N SER A 231 13.53 -3.13 -8.10
CA SER A 231 12.24 -2.63 -8.56
C SER A 231 11.94 -3.04 -9.99
N ILE A 232 10.67 -2.97 -10.33
CA ILE A 232 10.16 -2.92 -11.71
C ILE A 232 9.67 -1.50 -11.98
N GLU A 233 10.04 -0.89 -13.09
CA GLU A 233 9.66 0.48 -13.49
C GLU A 233 9.22 0.53 -14.95
#